data_95ca7673b103734cce7aadd4e042323b
#
_entry.id   95ca7673b103734cce7aadd4e042323b
#
_cell.length_a   1.000
_cell.length_b   1.000
_cell.length_c   1.000
_cell.angle_alpha   90.00
_cell.angle_beta   90.00
_cell.angle_gamma   90.00
#
_symmetry.space_group_name_H-M   'P 1'
#
loop_
_entity.id
_entity.type
_entity.pdbx_description
1 polymer ?
#
loop_
_entity_poly.entity_id
_entity_poly.type
_entity_poly.pdbx_seq_one_letter_code
_entity_poly.pdbx_strand_id
1 'polypeptide(L)'
;SIMSQILIPLPYTPVPISLGTFGVTLMALLYGRKLGTATILSYVAAGSLGAPIFAGFKAGSLFSPTGGYIIGYIVAAVILGYLSDKGIAKSYVKTFLSLLLVSVIIFVLGALVLMLFVPIKNVFMAGVLPFIPGDMIKVIVATLLFPRLWKFIKKNKN
;
A
#
# COMPACT_ATOMS: atom_id res chain seq x y z
N SER A 1 10.12 -4.60 0.44
CA SER A 1 9.98 -5.93 1.08
C SER A 1 10.12 -5.89 2.61
N ILE A 2 11.08 -5.14 3.19
CA ILE A 2 11.30 -5.12 4.67
C ILE A 2 10.02 -4.71 5.41
N MET A 3 9.36 -3.64 5.00
CA MET A 3 8.12 -3.18 5.66
C MET A 3 6.98 -4.18 5.59
N SER A 4 6.89 -5.00 4.54
CA SER A 4 5.86 -6.04 4.45
C SER A 4 6.08 -7.18 5.45
N GLN A 5 7.29 -7.34 6.00
CA GLN A 5 7.59 -8.36 7.00
C GLN A 5 7.13 -7.94 8.42
N ILE A 6 6.90 -6.65 8.65
CA ILE A 6 6.29 -6.18 9.89
C ILE A 6 4.77 -6.39 9.74
N LEU A 7 4.29 -7.48 10.33
CA LEU A 7 2.90 -7.90 10.20
C LEU A 7 2.33 -8.44 11.51
N ILE A 8 1.00 -8.35 11.62
CA ILE A 8 0.20 -8.94 12.69
C ILE A 8 -0.75 -9.93 12.03
N PRO A 9 -0.58 -11.25 12.25
CA PRO A 9 -1.52 -12.23 11.75
C PRO A 9 -2.84 -12.13 12.51
N LEU A 10 -3.96 -12.31 11.83
CA LEU A 10 -5.28 -12.32 12.42
C LEU A 10 -5.89 -13.71 12.31
N PRO A 11 -6.47 -14.28 13.39
CA PRO A 11 -6.92 -15.67 13.40
C PRO A 11 -8.19 -15.92 12.56
N TYR A 12 -8.92 -14.84 12.23
CA TYR A 12 -10.22 -14.93 11.54
C TYR A 12 -10.18 -14.45 10.08
N THR A 13 -9.01 -14.09 9.55
CA THR A 13 -8.85 -13.68 8.15
C THR A 13 -7.55 -14.22 7.57
N PRO A 14 -7.55 -14.63 6.29
CA PRO A 14 -6.33 -15.08 5.61
C PRO A 14 -5.37 -13.92 5.28
N VAL A 15 -5.80 -12.68 5.49
CA VAL A 15 -5.04 -11.46 5.15
C VAL A 15 -4.43 -10.87 6.43
N PRO A 16 -3.10 -10.80 6.58
CA PRO A 16 -2.46 -10.19 7.74
C PRO A 16 -2.47 -8.65 7.66
N ILE A 17 -2.52 -7.98 8.80
CA ILE A 17 -2.21 -6.55 8.87
C ILE A 17 -0.70 -6.40 8.69
N SER A 18 -0.25 -5.64 7.68
CA SER A 18 1.18 -5.41 7.46
C SER A 18 1.49 -3.94 7.19
N LEU A 19 2.76 -3.56 7.32
CA LEU A 19 3.25 -2.25 6.87
C LEU A 19 3.53 -2.20 5.36
N GLY A 20 3.12 -3.21 4.60
CA GLY A 20 3.29 -3.27 3.14
C GLY A 20 2.66 -2.07 2.43
N THR A 21 1.41 -1.72 2.76
CA THR A 21 0.72 -0.53 2.23
C THR A 21 1.49 0.76 2.51
N PHE A 22 2.03 0.91 3.73
CA PHE A 22 2.86 2.07 4.09
C PHE A 22 4.13 2.14 3.25
N GLY A 23 4.79 0.99 3.03
CA GLY A 23 5.97 0.90 2.14
C GLY A 23 5.67 1.31 0.71
N VAL A 24 4.52 0.89 0.16
CA VAL A 24 4.05 1.27 -1.18
C VAL A 24 3.83 2.77 -1.29
N THR A 25 3.09 3.35 -0.34
CA THR A 25 2.80 4.80 -0.33
C THR A 25 4.08 5.62 -0.16
N LEU A 26 5.02 5.16 0.68
CA LEU A 26 6.33 5.77 0.86
C LEU A 26 7.11 5.82 -0.46
N MET A 27 7.24 4.68 -1.14
CA MET A 27 7.98 4.60 -2.41
C MET A 27 7.35 5.45 -3.50
N ALA A 28 6.02 5.42 -3.64
CA ALA A 28 5.31 6.21 -4.63
C ALA A 28 5.48 7.72 -4.41
N LEU A 29 5.36 8.20 -3.16
CA LEU A 29 5.47 9.62 -2.84
C LEU A 29 6.92 10.15 -2.91
N LEU A 30 7.93 9.32 -2.58
CA LEU A 30 9.33 9.72 -2.61
C LEU A 30 9.92 9.70 -4.02
N TYR A 31 9.63 8.65 -4.79
CA TYR A 31 10.26 8.42 -6.08
C TYR A 31 9.41 8.84 -7.29
N GLY A 32 8.16 9.25 -7.04
CA GLY A 32 7.25 9.68 -8.10
C GLY A 32 6.76 8.55 -8.99
N ARG A 33 6.11 8.92 -10.12
CA ARG A 33 5.41 7.97 -10.97
C ARG A 33 6.33 6.92 -11.58
N LYS A 34 7.43 7.33 -12.23
CA LYS A 34 8.28 6.40 -12.97
C LYS A 34 8.99 5.40 -12.07
N LEU A 35 9.80 5.89 -11.15
CA LEU A 35 10.61 5.03 -10.27
C LEU A 35 9.76 4.36 -9.18
N GLY A 36 8.78 5.05 -8.60
CA GLY A 36 7.88 4.48 -7.61
C GLY A 36 7.08 3.32 -8.19
N THR A 37 6.47 3.50 -9.36
CA THR A 37 5.72 2.43 -10.03
C THR A 37 6.64 1.28 -10.44
N ALA A 38 7.82 1.56 -11.02
CA ALA A 38 8.77 0.53 -11.39
C ALA A 38 9.21 -0.30 -10.18
N THR A 39 9.47 0.34 -9.04
CA THR A 39 9.84 -0.34 -7.78
C THR A 39 8.74 -1.28 -7.31
N ILE A 40 7.48 -0.85 -7.34
CA ILE A 40 6.36 -1.70 -6.90
C ILE A 40 6.08 -2.83 -7.90
N LEU A 41 6.18 -2.56 -9.20
CA LEU A 41 6.08 -3.61 -10.22
C LEU A 41 7.17 -4.67 -10.05
N SER A 42 8.42 -4.27 -9.81
CA SER A 42 9.53 -5.21 -9.55
C SER A 42 9.31 -6.02 -8.28
N TYR A 43 8.79 -5.39 -7.22
CA TYR A 43 8.42 -6.06 -5.98
C TYR A 43 7.35 -7.12 -6.23
N VAL A 44 6.27 -6.77 -6.94
CA VAL A 44 5.18 -7.69 -7.25
C VAL A 44 5.64 -8.82 -8.18
N ALA A 45 6.40 -8.50 -9.22
CA ALA A 45 6.94 -9.50 -10.14
C ALA A 45 7.85 -10.49 -9.42
N ALA A 46 8.82 -10.02 -8.63
CA ALA A 46 9.73 -10.90 -7.88
C ALA A 46 8.97 -11.81 -6.89
N GLY A 47 8.00 -11.27 -6.14
CA GLY A 47 7.19 -12.05 -5.20
C GLY A 47 6.30 -13.09 -5.91
N SER A 48 5.76 -12.76 -7.09
CA SER A 48 4.94 -13.67 -7.90
C SER A 48 5.77 -14.76 -8.57
N LEU A 49 7.05 -14.49 -8.84
CA LEU A 49 8.00 -15.46 -9.40
C LEU A 49 8.65 -16.36 -8.34
N GLY A 50 8.24 -16.27 -7.09
CA GLY A 50 8.68 -17.18 -6.03
C GLY A 50 9.63 -16.58 -5.00
N ALA A 51 10.01 -15.30 -5.10
CA ALA A 51 10.81 -14.67 -4.07
C ALA A 51 10.00 -14.48 -2.77
N PRO A 52 10.52 -14.86 -1.60
CA PRO A 52 9.80 -14.78 -0.31
C PRO A 52 9.80 -13.37 0.25
N ILE A 53 9.23 -12.40 -0.48
CA ILE A 53 9.27 -10.97 -0.17
C ILE A 53 7.92 -10.37 0.20
N PHE A 54 6.83 -11.10 0.01
CA PHE A 54 5.51 -10.69 0.48
C PHE A 54 5.38 -10.84 2.00
N ALA A 55 4.27 -10.39 2.55
CA ALA A 55 4.02 -10.41 3.98
C ALA A 55 4.20 -11.82 4.59
N GLY A 56 5.05 -11.93 5.62
CA GLY A 56 5.38 -13.19 6.30
C GLY A 56 6.36 -14.06 5.52
N PHE A 57 7.30 -13.46 4.79
CA PHE A 57 8.29 -14.16 3.96
C PHE A 57 7.65 -15.13 2.96
N LYS A 58 6.47 -14.79 2.45
CA LYS A 58 5.77 -15.61 1.47
C LYS A 58 6.12 -15.17 0.05
N ALA A 59 6.25 -16.15 -0.82
CA ALA A 59 6.03 -16.00 -2.23
C ALA A 59 4.56 -16.25 -2.51
N GLY A 60 3.97 -15.64 -3.51
CA GLY A 60 2.56 -15.86 -3.72
C GLY A 60 2.06 -15.51 -5.12
N SER A 61 1.02 -16.22 -5.52
CA SER A 61 0.28 -15.91 -6.73
C SER A 61 -0.63 -14.69 -6.50
N LEU A 62 -0.84 -13.91 -7.55
CA LEU A 62 -1.91 -12.90 -7.59
C LEU A 62 -3.31 -13.54 -7.47
N PHE A 63 -3.41 -14.84 -7.74
CA PHE A 63 -4.60 -15.67 -7.49
C PHE A 63 -4.62 -16.22 -6.05
N SER A 64 -4.57 -15.35 -5.08
CA SER A 64 -4.62 -15.67 -3.65
C SER A 64 -5.53 -14.69 -2.91
N PRO A 65 -5.97 -14.98 -1.67
CA PRO A 65 -6.80 -14.05 -0.89
C PRO A 65 -6.21 -12.64 -0.74
N THR A 66 -4.88 -12.51 -0.81
CA THR A 66 -4.17 -11.23 -0.74
C THR A 66 -3.91 -10.60 -2.12
N GLY A 67 -4.18 -11.31 -3.21
CA GLY A 67 -3.84 -10.89 -4.58
C GLY A 67 -4.45 -9.55 -4.98
N GLY A 68 -5.71 -9.31 -4.60
CA GLY A 68 -6.38 -8.04 -4.87
C GLY A 68 -5.71 -6.83 -4.21
N TYR A 69 -5.21 -7.02 -2.99
CA TYR A 69 -4.44 -5.97 -2.30
C TYR A 69 -3.11 -5.70 -3.00
N ILE A 70 -2.44 -6.74 -3.51
CA ILE A 70 -1.18 -6.61 -4.25
C ILE A 70 -1.41 -5.89 -5.58
N ILE A 71 -2.50 -6.19 -6.30
CA ILE A 71 -2.92 -5.44 -7.48
C ILE A 71 -3.20 -3.97 -7.10
N GLY A 72 -3.87 -3.76 -5.97
CA GLY A 72 -4.12 -2.44 -5.40
C GLY A 72 -2.84 -1.64 -5.13
N TYR A 73 -1.73 -2.31 -4.77
CA TYR A 73 -0.43 -1.65 -4.59
C TYR A 73 0.11 -1.05 -5.90
N ILE A 74 -0.06 -1.76 -7.02
CA ILE A 74 0.36 -1.24 -8.33
C ILE A 74 -0.46 0.01 -8.68
N VAL A 75 -1.79 -0.07 -8.55
CA VAL A 75 -2.69 1.05 -8.84
C VAL A 75 -2.38 2.25 -7.93
N ALA A 76 -2.19 2.00 -6.63
CA ALA A 76 -1.80 3.02 -5.66
C ALA A 76 -0.46 3.70 -6.02
N ALA A 77 0.54 2.91 -6.43
CA ALA A 77 1.85 3.44 -6.82
C ALA A 77 1.76 4.35 -8.05
N VAL A 78 0.96 3.98 -9.06
CA VAL A 78 0.73 4.82 -10.24
C VAL A 78 0.05 6.12 -9.87
N ILE A 79 -1.04 6.06 -9.11
CA ILE A 79 -1.84 7.24 -8.73
C ILE A 79 -1.02 8.18 -7.83
N LEU A 80 -0.48 7.66 -6.72
CA LEU A 80 0.30 8.48 -5.78
C LEU A 80 1.57 9.01 -6.40
N GLY A 81 2.26 8.22 -7.23
CA GLY A 81 3.45 8.65 -7.95
C GLY A 81 3.15 9.81 -8.89
N TYR A 82 2.05 9.73 -9.66
CA TYR A 82 1.59 10.83 -10.52
C TYR A 82 1.23 12.10 -9.72
N LEU A 83 0.51 11.92 -8.63
CA LEU A 83 0.14 13.01 -7.75
C LEU A 83 1.36 13.63 -7.06
N SER A 84 2.36 12.83 -6.71
CA SER A 84 3.62 13.31 -6.14
C SER A 84 4.41 14.16 -7.15
N ASP A 85 4.49 13.72 -8.41
CA ASP A 85 5.13 14.49 -9.49
C ASP A 85 4.46 15.86 -9.68
N LYS A 86 3.14 15.96 -9.43
CA LYS A 86 2.41 17.23 -9.39
C LYS A 86 2.60 18.05 -8.11
N GLY A 87 3.44 17.58 -7.19
CA GLY A 87 3.79 18.31 -5.98
C GLY A 87 2.75 18.23 -4.85
N ILE A 88 1.86 17.26 -4.86
CA ILE A 88 0.85 17.05 -3.79
C ILE A 88 1.53 16.81 -2.43
N ALA A 89 2.69 16.14 -2.42
CA ALA A 89 3.46 15.88 -1.21
C ALA A 89 3.94 17.14 -0.45
N LYS A 90 3.75 18.35 -1.01
CA LYS A 90 4.04 19.63 -0.35
C LYS A 90 2.93 20.08 0.61
N SER A 91 1.72 19.55 0.48
CA SER A 91 0.54 19.98 1.26
C SER A 91 0.03 18.82 2.11
N TYR A 92 -0.16 19.06 3.41
CA TYR A 92 -0.71 18.07 4.33
C TYR A 92 -2.10 17.59 3.91
N VAL A 93 -3.00 18.52 3.56
CA VAL A 93 -4.39 18.19 3.18
C VAL A 93 -4.42 17.37 1.89
N LYS A 94 -3.68 17.80 0.86
CA LYS A 94 -3.63 17.06 -0.41
C LYS A 94 -3.01 15.68 -0.25
N THR A 95 -1.96 15.57 0.55
CA THR A 95 -1.32 14.28 0.88
C THR A 95 -2.31 13.37 1.59
N PHE A 96 -3.01 13.86 2.62
CA PHE A 96 -4.00 13.11 3.37
C PHE A 96 -5.12 12.57 2.47
N LEU A 97 -5.74 13.45 1.67
CA LEU A 97 -6.82 13.05 0.76
C LEU A 97 -6.36 12.03 -0.30
N SER A 98 -5.14 12.20 -0.81
CA SER A 98 -4.57 11.25 -1.79
C SER A 98 -4.30 9.88 -1.18
N LEU A 99 -3.82 9.84 0.06
CA LEU A 99 -3.59 8.61 0.80
C LEU A 99 -4.91 7.91 1.10
N LEU A 100 -5.93 8.63 1.55
CA LEU A 100 -7.27 8.06 1.76
C LEU A 100 -7.84 7.47 0.47
N LEU A 101 -7.73 8.20 -0.64
CA LEU A 101 -8.21 7.72 -1.94
C LEU A 101 -7.58 6.38 -2.31
N VAL A 102 -6.26 6.25 -2.22
CA VAL A 102 -5.59 5.00 -2.59
C VAL A 102 -5.83 3.88 -1.59
N SER A 103 -6.01 4.18 -0.30
CA SER A 103 -6.43 3.19 0.70
C SER A 103 -7.79 2.58 0.34
N VAL A 104 -8.76 3.41 -0.01
CA VAL A 104 -10.08 2.94 -0.48
C VAL A 104 -9.93 2.05 -1.71
N ILE A 105 -9.12 2.45 -2.70
CA ILE A 105 -8.88 1.65 -3.91
C ILE A 105 -8.25 0.29 -3.55
N ILE A 106 -7.25 0.27 -2.68
CA ILE A 106 -6.61 -0.99 -2.22
C ILE A 106 -7.63 -1.90 -1.54
N PHE A 107 -8.46 -1.37 -0.65
CA PHE A 107 -9.49 -2.15 0.03
C PHE A 107 -10.58 -2.66 -0.91
N VAL A 108 -11.03 -1.86 -1.86
CA VAL A 108 -12.02 -2.28 -2.87
C VAL A 108 -11.46 -3.42 -3.73
N LEU A 109 -10.25 -3.27 -4.28
CA LEU A 109 -9.62 -4.32 -5.09
C LEU A 109 -9.33 -5.57 -4.26
N GLY A 110 -8.88 -5.39 -3.02
CA GLY A 110 -8.66 -6.48 -2.08
C GLY A 110 -9.93 -7.24 -1.77
N ALA A 111 -11.02 -6.54 -1.45
CA ALA A 111 -12.33 -7.14 -1.18
C ALA A 111 -12.91 -7.88 -2.38
N LEU A 112 -12.79 -7.31 -3.59
CA LEU A 112 -13.26 -7.95 -4.83
C LEU A 112 -12.60 -9.31 -5.09
N VAL A 113 -11.29 -9.41 -4.89
CA VAL A 113 -10.59 -10.68 -5.04
C VAL A 113 -10.87 -11.61 -3.86
N LEU A 114 -10.95 -11.07 -2.65
CA LEU A 114 -11.23 -11.87 -1.45
C LEU A 114 -12.59 -12.56 -1.49
N MET A 115 -13.59 -12.01 -2.20
CA MET A 115 -14.89 -12.63 -2.45
C MET A 115 -14.79 -14.01 -3.11
N LEU A 116 -13.70 -14.29 -3.84
CA LEU A 116 -13.47 -15.60 -4.47
C LEU A 116 -13.04 -16.67 -3.48
N PHE A 117 -12.63 -16.29 -2.27
CA PHE A 117 -12.03 -17.18 -1.26
C PHE A 117 -12.83 -17.28 0.04
N VAL A 118 -13.67 -16.29 0.32
CA VAL A 118 -14.52 -16.26 1.53
C VAL A 118 -15.96 -15.88 1.18
N PRO A 119 -16.96 -16.34 1.94
CA PRO A 119 -18.36 -15.97 1.71
C PRO A 119 -18.54 -14.45 1.71
N ILE A 120 -19.32 -13.94 0.76
CA ILE A 120 -19.51 -12.49 0.51
C ILE A 120 -19.92 -11.72 1.78
N LYS A 121 -20.75 -12.32 2.62
CA LYS A 121 -21.20 -11.75 3.90
C LYS A 121 -20.06 -11.48 4.89
N ASN A 122 -18.94 -12.18 4.75
CA ASN A 122 -17.79 -12.08 5.64
C ASN A 122 -16.67 -11.19 5.08
N VAL A 123 -16.71 -10.82 3.80
CA VAL A 123 -15.64 -10.08 3.13
C VAL A 123 -15.33 -8.76 3.81
N PHE A 124 -16.37 -7.99 4.17
CA PHE A 124 -16.16 -6.71 4.84
C PHE A 124 -15.50 -6.89 6.23
N MET A 125 -15.98 -7.88 7.00
CA MET A 125 -15.46 -8.17 8.34
C MET A 125 -14.06 -8.79 8.33
N ALA A 126 -13.71 -9.53 7.28
CA ALA A 126 -12.42 -10.22 7.16
C ALA A 126 -11.38 -9.41 6.37
N GLY A 127 -11.81 -8.59 5.41
CA GLY A 127 -10.92 -7.93 4.44
C GLY A 127 -10.82 -6.41 4.57
N VAL A 128 -11.71 -5.75 5.29
CA VAL A 128 -11.74 -4.28 5.38
C VAL A 128 -11.71 -3.80 6.83
N LEU A 129 -12.70 -4.17 7.62
CA LEU A 129 -12.90 -3.62 8.96
C LEU A 129 -11.67 -3.71 9.88
N PRO A 130 -10.95 -4.85 9.98
CA PRO A 130 -9.78 -4.97 10.87
C PRO A 130 -8.60 -4.10 10.46
N PHE A 131 -8.56 -3.70 9.18
CA PHE A 131 -7.43 -2.95 8.61
C PHE A 131 -7.61 -1.44 8.76
N ILE A 132 -8.86 -0.94 8.91
CA ILE A 132 -9.16 0.49 8.98
C ILE A 132 -8.36 1.20 10.08
N PRO A 133 -8.32 0.74 11.35
CA PRO A 133 -7.56 1.43 12.39
C PRO A 133 -6.07 1.52 12.08
N GLY A 134 -5.47 0.41 11.64
CA GLY A 134 -4.06 0.35 11.27
C GLY A 134 -3.74 1.22 10.05
N ASP A 135 -4.63 1.27 9.05
CA ASP A 135 -4.47 2.07 7.86
C ASP A 135 -4.59 3.58 8.17
N MET A 136 -5.55 3.98 9.00
CA MET A 136 -5.68 5.36 9.44
C MET A 136 -4.42 5.87 10.17
N ILE A 137 -3.81 5.07 11.03
CA ILE A 137 -2.54 5.42 11.67
C ILE A 137 -1.45 5.63 10.63
N LYS A 138 -1.33 4.74 9.63
CA LYS A 138 -0.35 4.86 8.54
C LYS A 138 -0.59 6.11 7.71
N VAL A 139 -1.84 6.41 7.36
CA VAL A 139 -2.22 7.62 6.62
C VAL A 139 -1.84 8.88 7.39
N ILE A 140 -2.13 8.94 8.69
CA ILE A 140 -1.77 10.09 9.54
C ILE A 140 -0.24 10.24 9.61
N VAL A 141 0.49 9.17 9.90
CA VAL A 141 1.96 9.19 9.97
C VAL A 141 2.57 9.63 8.64
N ALA A 142 2.11 9.06 7.52
CA ALA A 142 2.57 9.45 6.19
C ALA A 142 2.27 10.92 5.91
N THR A 143 1.05 11.39 6.23
CA THR A 143 0.64 12.79 6.04
C THR A 143 1.54 13.77 6.78
N LEU A 144 1.93 13.44 8.01
CA LEU A 144 2.82 14.29 8.81
C LEU A 144 4.27 14.25 8.33
N LEU A 145 4.70 13.10 7.83
CA LEU A 145 6.08 12.84 7.43
C LEU A 145 6.42 13.47 6.07
N PHE A 146 5.57 13.28 5.05
CA PHE A 146 5.92 13.62 3.66
C PHE A 146 6.17 15.10 3.40
N PRO A 147 5.33 16.05 3.83
CA PRO A 147 5.60 17.47 3.61
C PRO A 147 6.89 17.95 4.29
N ARG A 148 7.27 17.33 5.42
CA ARG A 148 8.52 17.61 6.12
C ARG A 148 9.72 17.06 5.35
N LEU A 149 9.66 15.80 4.91
CA LEU A 149 10.71 15.18 4.09
C LEU A 149 10.91 15.93 2.77
N TRP A 150 9.83 16.35 2.12
CA TRP A 150 9.90 17.12 0.89
C TRP A 150 10.64 18.45 1.08
N LYS A 151 10.36 19.18 2.15
CA LYS A 151 11.07 20.42 2.49
C LYS A 151 12.56 20.17 2.74
N PHE A 152 12.90 19.08 3.42
CA PHE A 152 14.28 18.71 3.74
C PHE A 152 15.07 18.31 2.48
N ILE A 153 14.51 17.49 1.61
CA ILE A 153 15.14 17.04 0.35
C ILE A 153 15.38 18.24 -0.58
N LYS A 154 14.43 19.18 -0.66
CA LYS A 154 14.59 20.37 -1.51
C LYS A 154 15.63 21.34 -0.98
N LYS A 155 15.76 21.46 0.35
CA LYS A 155 16.77 22.34 0.98
C LYS A 155 18.20 21.88 0.68
N ASN A 156 18.43 20.58 0.51
CA ASN A 156 19.75 20.01 0.23
C ASN A 156 20.10 19.94 -1.27
N LYS A 157 19.21 20.41 -2.17
CA LYS A 157 19.45 20.48 -3.62
C LYS A 157 19.81 21.89 -4.12
N ASN A 158 19.78 22.88 -3.23
CA ASN A 158 20.30 24.25 -3.44
C ASN A 158 21.60 24.43 -2.66
#